data_071591dec67409a94999ee0d4c510b49
#
_entry.id   071591dec67409a94999ee0d4c510b49
#
_cell.length_a   1.000
_cell.length_b   1.000
_cell.length_c   1.000
_cell.angle_alpha   90.00
_cell.angle_beta   90.00
_cell.angle_gamma   90.00
#
_symmetry.space_group_name_H-M   'P 1'
#
loop_
_entity.id
_entity.type
_entity.pdbx_description
1 polymer ?
#
loop_
_entity_poly.entity_id
_entity_poly.type
_entity_poly.pdbx_seq_one_letter_code
_entity_poly.pdbx_strand_id
1 'polypeptide(L)' 'MIEVFKTNVQEAAQSEMIVGRLLEHFPNSVINFDLEDCDKILRVHSSEISNHKIIELLNSHGFHCEVLL' A
#
# COMPACT_ATOMS: atom_id res chain seq x y z
N MET A 1 3.20 11.27 -9.34
CA MET A 1 1.86 10.64 -9.25
C MET A 1 1.68 10.03 -7.88
N ILE A 2 0.55 10.27 -7.24
CA ILE A 2 0.26 9.75 -5.91
C ILE A 2 -1.07 9.01 -5.96
N GLU A 3 -1.07 7.80 -5.41
CA GLU A 3 -2.29 7.04 -5.21
C GLU A 3 -2.47 6.73 -3.73
N VAL A 4 -3.71 6.74 -3.29
CA VAL A 4 -4.08 6.50 -1.90
C VAL A 4 -5.05 5.33 -1.86
N PHE A 5 -4.81 4.40 -0.94
CA PHE A 5 -5.60 3.19 -0.81
C PHE A 5 -6.12 3.05 0.60
N LYS A 6 -7.35 2.57 0.72
CA LYS A 6 -7.92 2.11 1.97
C LYS A 6 -7.55 0.64 2.15
N THR A 7 -7.06 0.29 3.35
CA THR A 7 -6.67 -1.10 3.66
C THR A 7 -7.23 -1.52 5.00
N ASN A 8 -6.95 -2.77 5.37
CA ASN A 8 -7.22 -3.28 6.71
C ASN A 8 -5.93 -3.73 7.42
N VAL A 9 -4.79 -3.18 7.02
CA VAL A 9 -3.52 -3.43 7.71
C VAL A 9 -3.55 -2.69 9.04
N GLN A 10 -3.34 -3.41 10.15
CA GLN A 10 -3.48 -2.84 11.49
C GLN A 10 -2.18 -2.72 12.26
N GLU A 11 -1.19 -3.56 11.97
CA GLU A 11 0.03 -3.64 12.75
C GLU A 11 1.23 -3.08 12.02
N ALA A 12 2.10 -2.39 12.74
CA ALA A 12 3.30 -1.80 12.16
C ALA A 12 4.17 -2.84 11.46
N ALA A 13 4.34 -4.02 12.05
CA ALA A 13 5.12 -5.09 11.44
C ALA A 13 4.55 -5.53 10.10
N GLN A 14 3.23 -5.59 9.98
CA GLN A 14 2.56 -5.93 8.72
C GLN A 14 2.78 -4.84 7.68
N SER A 15 2.64 -3.57 8.08
CA SER A 15 2.84 -2.45 7.16
C SER A 15 4.28 -2.41 6.64
N GLU A 16 5.26 -2.65 7.50
CA GLU A 16 6.66 -2.68 7.11
C GLU A 16 6.94 -3.79 6.09
N MET A 17 6.36 -4.96 6.30
CA MET A 17 6.50 -6.07 5.37
C MET A 17 5.89 -5.72 4.01
N ILE A 18 4.70 -5.13 4.00
CA ILE A 18 4.04 -4.74 2.76
C ILE A 18 4.83 -3.67 2.02
N VAL A 19 5.34 -2.66 2.73
CA VAL A 19 6.18 -1.62 2.12
C VAL A 19 7.40 -2.26 1.46
N GLY A 20 8.05 -3.21 2.15
CA GLY A 20 9.19 -3.92 1.59
C GLY A 20 8.86 -4.66 0.30
N ARG A 21 7.72 -5.33 0.26
CA ARG A 21 7.26 -6.05 -0.93
C ARG A 21 6.94 -5.09 -2.07
N LEU A 22 6.27 -3.99 -1.76
CA LEU A 22 5.96 -2.98 -2.78
C LEU A 22 7.22 -2.36 -3.36
N LEU A 23 8.23 -2.11 -2.53
CA LEU A 23 9.51 -1.57 -3.01
C LEU A 23 10.27 -2.55 -3.91
N GLU A 24 10.06 -3.85 -3.76
CA GLU A 24 10.62 -4.84 -4.69
C GLU A 24 10.05 -4.68 -6.09
N HIS A 25 8.76 -4.30 -6.19
CA HIS A 25 8.09 -4.12 -7.48
C HIS A 25 8.20 -2.69 -8.01
N PHE A 26 8.31 -1.71 -7.12
CA PHE A 26 8.37 -0.29 -7.45
C PHE A 26 9.51 0.38 -6.70
N PRO A 27 10.78 0.07 -7.07
CA PRO A 27 11.95 0.43 -6.26
C PRO A 27 12.21 1.94 -6.13
N ASN A 28 11.67 2.74 -7.04
CA ASN A 28 11.86 4.19 -7.02
C ASN A 28 10.69 4.95 -6.41
N SER A 29 9.86 4.24 -5.65
CA SER A 29 8.65 4.80 -5.03
C SER A 29 8.91 5.28 -3.63
N VAL A 30 8.07 6.22 -3.17
CA VAL A 30 7.95 6.58 -1.77
C VAL A 30 6.63 6.01 -1.28
N ILE A 31 6.70 5.11 -0.32
CA ILE A 31 5.56 4.35 0.16
C ILE A 31 5.46 4.48 1.67
N ASN A 32 4.28 4.81 2.19
CA ASN A 32 4.06 4.85 3.63
C ASN A 32 2.62 4.50 3.97
N PHE A 33 2.43 4.12 5.23
CA PHE A 33 1.12 3.85 5.81
C PHE A 33 0.80 4.89 6.86
N ASP A 34 -0.49 5.21 6.98
CA ASP A 34 -1.03 5.94 8.11
C ASP A 34 -1.98 5.00 8.84
N LEU A 35 -1.48 4.29 9.84
CA LEU A 35 -2.24 3.28 10.57
C LEU A 35 -3.14 3.88 11.65
N GLU A 36 -2.96 5.16 11.95
CA GLU A 36 -3.82 5.86 12.91
C GLU A 36 -5.13 6.31 12.27
N ASP A 37 -5.16 6.42 10.94
CA ASP A 37 -6.37 6.72 10.21
C ASP A 37 -7.31 5.51 10.28
N CYS A 38 -8.63 5.77 10.39
CA CYS A 38 -9.62 4.70 10.45
C CYS A 38 -9.64 3.84 9.19
N ASP A 39 -9.21 4.38 8.05
CA ASP A 39 -9.13 3.67 6.77
C ASP A 39 -7.80 2.96 6.55
N LYS A 40 -6.89 3.00 7.52
CA LYS A 40 -5.57 2.36 7.43
C LYS A 40 -4.92 2.65 6.09
N ILE A 41 -4.63 3.93 5.87
CA ILE A 41 -4.24 4.46 4.57
C ILE A 41 -2.87 3.98 4.12
N LEU A 42 -2.79 3.59 2.85
CA LEU A 42 -1.53 3.33 2.16
C LEU A 42 -1.36 4.42 1.10
N ARG A 43 -0.23 5.14 1.15
CA ARG A 43 0.12 6.13 0.13
C ARG A 43 1.30 5.64 -0.68
N VAL A 44 1.15 5.71 -2.00
CA VAL A 44 2.22 5.34 -2.93
C VAL A 44 2.49 6.52 -3.85
N HIS A 45 3.72 7.03 -3.81
CA HIS A 45 4.16 8.09 -4.69
C HIS A 45 5.22 7.52 -5.62
N SER A 46 4.94 7.51 -6.92
CA SER A 46 5.82 6.92 -7.92
C SER A 46 5.56 7.55 -9.27
N SER A 47 6.56 7.47 -10.16
CA SER A 47 6.38 7.89 -11.56
C SER A 47 5.52 6.88 -12.33
N GLU A 48 5.52 5.62 -11.88
CA GLU A 48 4.72 4.56 -12.48
C GLU A 48 3.97 3.82 -11.38
N ILE A 49 2.64 3.84 -11.45
CA ILE A 49 1.78 3.16 -10.48
C ILE A 49 0.83 2.23 -11.22
N SER A 50 0.77 0.98 -10.79
CA SER A 50 -0.27 0.05 -11.21
C SER A 50 -1.13 -0.27 -10.01
N ASN A 51 -2.32 0.34 -9.94
CA ASN A 51 -3.25 0.11 -8.84
C ASN A 51 -3.62 -1.36 -8.73
N HIS A 52 -3.80 -2.02 -9.88
CA HIS A 52 -4.13 -3.44 -9.91
C HIS A 52 -3.07 -4.29 -9.22
N LYS A 53 -1.78 -4.02 -9.52
CA LYS A 53 -0.69 -4.78 -8.91
C LYS A 53 -0.58 -4.55 -7.41
N ILE A 54 -0.82 -3.31 -6.98
CA ILE A 54 -0.78 -2.96 -5.56
C ILE A 54 -1.89 -3.70 -4.81
N ILE A 55 -3.11 -3.63 -5.34
CA ILE A 55 -4.27 -4.32 -4.75
C ILE A 55 -4.03 -5.83 -4.71
N GLU A 56 -3.55 -6.38 -5.81
CA GLU A 56 -3.28 -7.81 -5.91
C GLU A 56 -2.22 -8.25 -4.89
N LEU A 57 -1.17 -7.45 -4.70
CA LEU A 57 -0.13 -7.78 -3.74
C LEU A 57 -0.68 -7.80 -2.31
N LEU A 58 -1.47 -6.81 -1.93
CA LEU A 58 -2.07 -6.79 -0.60
C LEU A 58 -3.04 -7.95 -0.42
N ASN A 59 -3.85 -8.24 -1.42
CA ASN A 59 -4.78 -9.37 -1.38
C ASN A 59 -4.04 -10.70 -1.22
N SER A 60 -2.90 -10.85 -1.87
CA SER A 60 -2.12 -12.09 -1.80
C SER A 60 -1.55 -12.33 -0.40
N HIS A 61 -1.42 -11.27 0.40
CA HIS A 61 -0.99 -11.36 1.79
C HIS A 61 -2.17 -11.37 2.77
N GLY A 62 -3.38 -11.49 2.26
CA GLY A 62 -4.57 -11.60 3.09
C GLY A 62 -5.17 -10.27 3.53
N PHE A 63 -4.77 -9.16 2.91
CA PHE A 63 -5.28 -7.84 3.25
C PHE A 63 -6.26 -7.32 2.21
N HIS A 64 -7.23 -6.56 2.70
CA HIS A 64 -8.14 -5.82 1.84
C HIS A 64 -7.47 -4.53 1.38
N CYS A 65 -7.70 -4.14 0.13
CA CYS A 65 -7.12 -2.93 -0.44
C CYS A 65 -8.00 -2.41 -1.56
N GLU A 66 -8.32 -1.13 -1.49
CA GLU A 66 -9.10 -0.48 -2.56
C GLU A 66 -8.63 0.96 -2.73
N VAL A 67 -8.77 1.49 -3.94
CA VAL A 67 -8.44 2.89 -4.23
C VAL A 67 -9.40 3.79 -3.46
N LEU A 68 -8.83 4.76 -2.75
CA LEU A 68 -9.62 5.75 -2.03
C LEU A 68 -9.80 6.98 -2.92
N LEU A 69 -11.01 7.21 -3.33
CA LEU A 69 -11.36 8.34 -4.22
C LEU A 69 -11.73 9.58 -3.45
#